data_0cac1b4c83d8d157ebaf7197fb37b18b
#
_entry.id   0cac1b4c83d8d157ebaf7197fb37b18b
#
_cell.length_a   1.000
_cell.length_b   1.000
_cell.length_c   1.000
_cell.angle_alpha   90.00
_cell.angle_beta   90.00
_cell.angle_gamma   90.00
#
_symmetry.space_group_name_H-M   'P 1'
#
loop_
_entity.id
_entity.type
_entity.pdbx_description
1 polymer ?
#
loop_
_entity_poly.entity_id
_entity_poly.type
_entity_poly.pdbx_seq_one_letter_code
_entity_poly.pdbx_strand_id
1 'polypeptide(L)'
;RQLQAEALLWAAREGLSDAVGARYGGPAAWAGAVQRRRSAAANGDARFGGANATTFLDDLLAGVGEHQPAYPFKTVTDAAKCVFVDGSASPAALVAKKCLFLYFLLDSGLPHDGSPMEYARQARIHPRLFQETRAAVLLDDSENEASLDEACALLPRVAHPLLPVKFIASLARRGRATTALMVARARAPSSSDTEAIGLDVSIRLACGLIAEAFIAVRDAFKTFPELRGDSKSGAYLVSLLLDHGVEKLCLDKVLELPFY
;
A
#
# COMPACT_ATOMS: atom_id res chain seq x y z
N ARG A 1 8.49 -5.02 -26.48
CA ARG A 1 7.68 -4.93 -27.72
C ARG A 1 6.46 -5.86 -27.67
N GLN A 2 6.63 -7.15 -27.34
CA GLN A 2 5.51 -8.09 -27.31
C GLN A 2 4.40 -7.65 -26.34
N LEU A 3 4.71 -7.32 -25.10
CA LEU A 3 3.73 -6.87 -24.10
C LEU A 3 3.02 -5.57 -24.50
N GLN A 4 3.74 -4.65 -25.11
CA GLN A 4 3.15 -3.42 -25.65
C GLN A 4 2.11 -3.75 -26.73
N ALA A 5 2.47 -4.63 -27.68
CA ALA A 5 1.56 -5.08 -28.72
C ALA A 5 0.34 -5.82 -28.14
N GLU A 6 0.56 -6.68 -27.16
CA GLU A 6 -0.51 -7.39 -26.45
C GLU A 6 -1.48 -6.43 -25.75
N ALA A 7 -0.97 -5.41 -25.04
CA ALA A 7 -1.78 -4.40 -24.37
C ALA A 7 -2.58 -3.54 -25.38
N LEU A 8 -1.96 -3.13 -26.49
CA LEU A 8 -2.61 -2.36 -27.54
C LEU A 8 -3.68 -3.16 -28.28
N LEU A 9 -3.41 -4.42 -28.61
CA LEU A 9 -4.38 -5.32 -29.24
C LEU A 9 -5.57 -5.59 -28.32
N TRP A 10 -5.31 -5.76 -27.01
CA TRP A 10 -6.36 -5.92 -26.02
C TRP A 10 -7.24 -4.65 -25.97
N ALA A 11 -6.64 -3.47 -25.83
CA ALA A 11 -7.37 -2.20 -25.78
C ALA A 11 -8.23 -1.97 -27.04
N ALA A 12 -7.70 -2.30 -28.22
CA ALA A 12 -8.43 -2.21 -29.48
C ALA A 12 -9.63 -3.18 -29.53
N ARG A 13 -9.48 -4.40 -29.03
CA ARG A 13 -10.57 -5.41 -28.97
C ARG A 13 -11.69 -4.99 -28.02
N GLU A 14 -11.34 -4.42 -26.88
CA GLU A 14 -12.29 -3.92 -25.88
C GLU A 14 -12.96 -2.60 -26.30
N GLY A 15 -12.56 -2.02 -27.42
CA GLY A 15 -13.11 -0.76 -27.91
C GLY A 15 -12.88 0.41 -26.94
N LEU A 16 -11.81 0.34 -26.15
CA LEU A 16 -11.50 1.36 -25.14
C LEU A 16 -11.18 2.66 -25.86
N SER A 17 -12.08 3.62 -25.69
CA SER A 17 -11.90 4.98 -26.21
C SER A 17 -10.78 5.70 -25.44
N ASP A 18 -10.18 6.72 -26.08
CA ASP A 18 -9.14 7.55 -25.48
C ASP A 18 -9.65 8.45 -24.34
N ALA A 19 -10.93 8.35 -23.95
CA ALA A 19 -11.53 9.12 -22.87
C ALA A 19 -11.16 8.55 -21.49
N VAL A 20 -9.92 8.77 -21.07
CA VAL A 20 -9.43 8.40 -19.73
C VAL A 20 -9.63 9.54 -18.74
N GLY A 21 -9.79 9.19 -17.45
CA GLY A 21 -9.99 10.18 -16.39
C GLY A 21 -11.41 10.74 -16.31
N ALA A 22 -12.38 10.07 -16.91
CA ALA A 22 -13.80 10.45 -16.83
C ALA A 22 -14.29 10.54 -15.37
N ARG A 23 -13.80 9.67 -14.49
CA ARG A 23 -14.04 9.69 -13.03
C ARG A 23 -13.67 11.03 -12.39
N TYR A 24 -12.70 11.75 -12.92
CA TYR A 24 -12.16 13.00 -12.37
C TYR A 24 -12.67 14.25 -13.08
N GLY A 25 -13.47 14.12 -14.12
CA GLY A 25 -13.89 15.24 -14.96
C GLY A 25 -12.82 15.73 -15.95
N GLY A 26 -11.79 14.93 -16.20
CA GLY A 26 -10.78 15.15 -17.23
C GLY A 26 -9.33 15.07 -16.76
N PRO A 27 -8.35 15.15 -17.68
CA PRO A 27 -6.95 14.87 -17.40
C PRO A 27 -6.31 15.84 -16.37
N ALA A 28 -6.65 17.12 -16.42
CA ALA A 28 -6.10 18.13 -15.50
C ALA A 28 -6.59 17.90 -14.05
N ALA A 29 -7.87 17.60 -13.88
CA ALA A 29 -8.46 17.29 -12.58
C ALA A 29 -7.89 15.97 -12.02
N TRP A 30 -7.65 14.98 -12.88
CA TRP A 30 -7.00 13.74 -12.50
C TRP A 30 -5.55 13.97 -12.04
N ALA A 31 -4.76 14.75 -12.78
CA ALA A 31 -3.40 15.10 -12.34
C ALA A 31 -3.41 15.81 -10.98
N GLY A 32 -4.38 16.71 -10.75
CA GLY A 32 -4.59 17.36 -9.46
C GLY A 32 -4.93 16.36 -8.34
N ALA A 33 -5.79 15.37 -8.61
CA ALA A 33 -6.12 14.31 -7.65
C ALA A 33 -4.89 13.46 -7.28
N VAL A 34 -4.07 13.08 -8.26
CA VAL A 34 -2.82 12.34 -8.02
C VAL A 34 -1.87 13.15 -7.13
N GLN A 35 -1.75 14.46 -7.38
CA GLN A 35 -0.90 15.32 -6.54
C GLN A 35 -1.44 15.44 -5.11
N ARG A 36 -2.75 15.56 -4.91
CA ARG A 36 -3.34 15.57 -3.56
C ARG A 36 -3.10 14.26 -2.81
N ARG A 37 -3.21 13.10 -3.48
CA ARG A 37 -2.90 11.79 -2.91
C ARG A 37 -1.45 11.71 -2.43
N ARG A 38 -0.49 12.18 -3.23
CA ARG A 38 0.93 12.26 -2.86
C ARG A 38 1.14 13.14 -1.64
N SER A 39 0.52 14.31 -1.62
CA SER A 39 0.59 15.22 -0.48
C SER A 39 -0.04 14.61 0.78
N ALA A 40 -1.18 13.93 0.66
CA ALA A 40 -1.83 13.25 1.78
C ALA A 40 -0.96 12.09 2.32
N ALA A 41 -0.30 11.33 1.44
CA ALA A 41 0.60 10.27 1.85
C ALA A 41 1.82 10.81 2.62
N ALA A 42 2.43 11.90 2.11
CA ALA A 42 3.61 12.53 2.73
C ALA A 42 3.31 13.20 4.08
N ASN A 43 2.09 13.71 4.28
CA ASN A 43 1.66 14.40 5.50
C ASN A 43 1.00 13.48 6.54
N GLY A 44 1.05 12.18 6.35
CA GLY A 44 0.44 11.20 7.25
C GLY A 44 1.09 11.14 8.64
N ASP A 45 0.38 10.55 9.61
CA ASP A 45 0.86 10.37 10.99
C ASP A 45 2.16 9.56 11.02
N ALA A 46 3.21 10.16 11.56
CA ALA A 46 4.55 9.57 11.67
C ALA A 46 4.56 8.22 12.43
N ARG A 47 3.59 7.99 13.32
CA ARG A 47 3.44 6.72 14.06
C ARG A 47 3.15 5.52 13.15
N PHE A 48 2.60 5.75 11.98
CA PHE A 48 2.19 4.70 11.05
C PHE A 48 2.95 4.76 9.71
N GLY A 49 4.22 5.10 9.72
CA GLY A 49 5.05 5.00 8.52
C GLY A 49 5.74 6.28 8.05
N GLY A 50 6.20 7.09 8.97
CA GLY A 50 7.23 8.13 8.73
C GLY A 50 6.85 9.28 7.81
N ALA A 51 7.64 10.35 7.89
CA ALA A 51 7.48 11.60 7.12
C ALA A 51 7.72 11.46 5.59
N ASN A 52 8.02 10.26 5.08
CA ASN A 52 8.35 10.00 3.67
C ASN A 52 7.46 8.93 3.04
N ALA A 53 6.24 8.76 3.55
CA ALA A 53 5.35 7.75 2.99
C ALA A 53 4.96 8.12 1.54
N THR A 54 5.19 7.18 0.64
CA THR A 54 4.83 7.29 -0.78
C THR A 54 3.45 6.69 -1.05
N THR A 55 2.82 7.05 -2.17
CA THR A 55 1.64 6.33 -2.67
C THR A 55 2.02 4.95 -3.19
N PHE A 56 1.05 4.04 -3.33
CA PHE A 56 1.28 2.76 -4.01
C PHE A 56 1.62 2.97 -5.50
N LEU A 57 1.05 4.01 -6.10
CA LEU A 57 1.40 4.43 -7.45
C LEU A 57 2.90 4.73 -7.58
N ASP A 58 3.47 5.48 -6.63
CA ASP A 58 4.89 5.86 -6.69
C ASP A 58 5.81 4.64 -6.56
N ASP A 59 5.44 3.64 -5.77
CA ASP A 59 6.20 2.38 -5.70
C ASP A 59 6.12 1.59 -7.01
N LEU A 60 4.96 1.56 -7.65
CA LEU A 60 4.82 0.92 -8.96
C LEU A 60 5.65 1.65 -10.02
N LEU A 61 5.64 2.99 -10.01
CA LEU A 61 6.47 3.79 -10.91
C LEU A 61 7.97 3.54 -10.68
N ALA A 62 8.41 3.48 -9.42
CA ALA A 62 9.79 3.13 -9.08
C ALA A 62 10.17 1.70 -9.53
N GLY A 63 9.23 0.75 -9.43
CA GLY A 63 9.43 -0.64 -9.85
C GLY A 63 9.56 -0.86 -11.36
N VAL A 64 9.13 0.10 -12.19
CA VAL A 64 9.20 -0.02 -13.66
C VAL A 64 10.63 0.07 -14.20
N GLY A 65 11.53 0.73 -13.48
CA GLY A 65 12.95 0.88 -13.86
C GLY A 65 13.39 2.33 -13.98
N GLU A 66 14.52 2.58 -14.67
CA GLU A 66 15.17 3.89 -14.72
C GLU A 66 14.29 4.98 -15.38
N HIS A 67 13.48 4.61 -16.36
CA HIS A 67 12.57 5.53 -17.05
C HIS A 67 11.19 5.48 -16.40
N GLN A 68 11.00 6.27 -15.35
CA GLN A 68 9.68 6.40 -14.74
C GLN A 68 8.76 7.23 -15.64
N PRO A 69 7.64 6.65 -16.12
CA PRO A 69 6.71 7.38 -16.95
C PRO A 69 5.96 8.46 -16.14
N ALA A 70 5.63 9.56 -16.78
CA ALA A 70 4.77 10.58 -16.17
C ALA A 70 3.34 10.03 -16.02
N TYR A 71 2.76 10.20 -14.84
CA TYR A 71 1.40 9.79 -14.52
C TYR A 71 0.56 11.01 -14.09
N PRO A 72 -0.70 11.14 -14.49
CA PRO A 72 -1.51 10.17 -15.25
C PRO A 72 -1.24 10.17 -16.76
N PHE A 73 -1.51 9.04 -17.41
CA PHE A 73 -1.41 8.91 -18.87
C PHE A 73 -2.60 9.57 -19.55
N LYS A 74 -2.38 10.13 -20.77
CA LYS A 74 -3.42 10.84 -21.52
C LYS A 74 -4.43 9.91 -22.18
N THR A 75 -3.96 8.73 -22.62
CA THR A 75 -4.76 7.72 -23.30
C THR A 75 -4.30 6.32 -22.92
N VAL A 76 -5.12 5.30 -23.20
CA VAL A 76 -4.73 3.89 -23.05
C VAL A 76 -3.53 3.54 -23.92
N THR A 77 -3.51 4.09 -25.14
CA THR A 77 -2.40 3.93 -26.08
C THR A 77 -1.10 4.55 -25.53
N ASP A 78 -1.20 5.73 -24.94
CA ASP A 78 -0.07 6.42 -24.33
C ASP A 78 0.46 5.62 -23.13
N ALA A 79 -0.43 5.15 -22.25
CA ALA A 79 -0.08 4.27 -21.14
C ALA A 79 0.67 3.02 -21.60
N ALA A 80 0.14 2.30 -22.61
CA ALA A 80 0.79 1.11 -23.14
C ALA A 80 2.19 1.40 -23.72
N LYS A 81 2.33 2.54 -24.44
CA LYS A 81 3.62 2.96 -24.97
C LYS A 81 4.61 3.34 -23.87
N CYS A 82 4.18 4.11 -22.88
CA CYS A 82 5.06 4.59 -21.81
C CYS A 82 5.46 3.48 -20.82
N VAL A 83 4.52 2.60 -20.44
CA VAL A 83 4.79 1.54 -19.45
C VAL A 83 5.63 0.40 -20.03
N PHE A 84 5.37 0.01 -21.30
CA PHE A 84 6.05 -1.12 -21.94
C PHE A 84 7.17 -0.71 -22.88
N VAL A 85 7.71 0.52 -22.71
CA VAL A 85 8.94 0.93 -23.39
C VAL A 85 10.10 0.02 -22.98
N ASP A 86 11.00 -0.16 -23.90
CA ASP A 86 12.08 -1.10 -24.05
C ASP A 86 12.92 -1.51 -22.82
N GLY A 87 13.60 -2.62 -23.04
CA GLY A 87 14.75 -3.08 -22.28
C GLY A 87 14.53 -4.49 -21.75
N SER A 88 15.60 -5.14 -21.46
CA SER A 88 15.66 -6.37 -20.68
C SER A 88 15.16 -6.11 -19.26
N ALA A 89 13.84 -6.03 -19.10
CA ALA A 89 13.24 -5.85 -17.79
C ALA A 89 13.49 -7.12 -16.97
N SER A 90 13.97 -6.96 -15.74
CA SER A 90 13.99 -8.06 -14.79
C SER A 90 12.58 -8.62 -14.61
N PRO A 91 12.40 -9.87 -14.17
CA PRO A 91 11.08 -10.42 -13.89
C PRO A 91 10.25 -9.54 -12.95
N ALA A 92 10.90 -8.92 -11.96
CA ALA A 92 10.24 -8.00 -11.03
C ALA A 92 9.74 -6.71 -11.72
N ALA A 93 10.57 -6.08 -12.57
CA ALA A 93 10.17 -4.91 -13.34
C ALA A 93 9.04 -5.24 -14.32
N LEU A 94 9.02 -6.46 -14.87
CA LEU A 94 7.94 -6.90 -15.74
C LEU A 94 6.61 -6.99 -14.99
N VAL A 95 6.63 -7.54 -13.78
CA VAL A 95 5.43 -7.59 -12.91
C VAL A 95 5.00 -6.17 -12.55
N ALA A 96 5.92 -5.29 -12.17
CA ALA A 96 5.62 -3.89 -11.85
C ALA A 96 4.98 -3.16 -13.04
N LYS A 97 5.49 -3.35 -14.26
CA LYS A 97 4.89 -2.80 -15.50
C LYS A 97 3.45 -3.26 -15.71
N LYS A 98 3.18 -4.55 -15.55
CA LYS A 98 1.83 -5.11 -15.67
C LYS A 98 0.90 -4.54 -14.60
N CYS A 99 1.36 -4.46 -13.36
CA CYS A 99 0.59 -3.90 -12.24
C CYS A 99 0.36 -2.38 -12.41
N LEU A 100 1.34 -1.63 -12.92
CA LEU A 100 1.17 -0.20 -13.20
C LEU A 100 0.12 0.05 -14.29
N PHE A 101 0.13 -0.73 -15.36
CA PHE A 101 -0.90 -0.61 -16.40
C PHE A 101 -2.28 -1.01 -15.87
N LEU A 102 -2.37 -2.06 -15.04
CA LEU A 102 -3.60 -2.45 -14.36
C LEU A 102 -4.08 -1.35 -13.39
N TYR A 103 -3.17 -0.75 -12.61
CA TYR A 103 -3.46 0.39 -11.74
C TYR A 103 -4.07 1.54 -12.54
N PHE A 104 -3.46 1.88 -13.67
CA PHE A 104 -3.99 2.91 -14.56
C PHE A 104 -5.41 2.60 -15.04
N LEU A 105 -5.70 1.36 -15.46
CA LEU A 105 -7.04 0.96 -15.91
C LEU A 105 -8.07 1.11 -14.77
N LEU A 106 -7.72 0.70 -13.55
CA LEU A 106 -8.60 0.81 -12.38
C LEU A 106 -8.82 2.27 -11.95
N ASP A 107 -7.77 3.11 -12.02
CA ASP A 107 -7.83 4.52 -11.59
C ASP A 107 -8.49 5.42 -12.64
N SER A 108 -8.39 5.11 -13.93
CA SER A 108 -8.89 5.93 -15.03
C SER A 108 -10.41 6.07 -15.09
N GLY A 109 -11.15 5.18 -14.42
CA GLY A 109 -12.61 5.17 -14.48
C GLY A 109 -13.18 4.87 -15.86
N LEU A 110 -12.52 3.98 -16.60
CA LEU A 110 -13.01 3.51 -17.89
C LEU A 110 -14.42 2.89 -17.76
N PRO A 111 -15.31 3.12 -18.73
CA PRO A 111 -16.74 2.82 -18.61
C PRO A 111 -17.11 1.32 -18.58
N HIS A 112 -16.13 0.42 -18.68
CA HIS A 112 -16.35 -1.03 -18.67
C HIS A 112 -15.77 -1.67 -17.41
N ASP A 113 -16.60 -1.97 -16.43
CA ASP A 113 -16.20 -2.58 -15.14
C ASP A 113 -15.45 -3.90 -15.30
N GLY A 114 -15.65 -4.65 -16.38
CA GLY A 114 -14.97 -5.90 -16.66
C GLY A 114 -13.58 -5.77 -17.28
N SER A 115 -13.26 -4.64 -17.89
CA SER A 115 -12.02 -4.45 -18.67
C SER A 115 -10.72 -4.65 -17.87
N PRO A 116 -10.57 -4.14 -16.62
CA PRO A 116 -9.35 -4.38 -15.84
C PRO A 116 -9.14 -5.85 -15.49
N MET A 117 -10.20 -6.61 -15.21
CA MET A 117 -10.12 -8.04 -14.91
C MET A 117 -9.77 -8.85 -16.15
N GLU A 118 -10.34 -8.51 -17.30
CA GLU A 118 -10.04 -9.17 -18.57
C GLU A 118 -8.59 -8.92 -18.99
N TYR A 119 -8.10 -7.67 -18.84
CA TYR A 119 -6.68 -7.38 -19.02
C TYR A 119 -5.81 -8.23 -18.10
N ALA A 120 -6.13 -8.31 -16.81
CA ALA A 120 -5.35 -9.10 -15.85
C ALA A 120 -5.29 -10.57 -16.26
N ARG A 121 -6.40 -11.14 -16.74
CA ARG A 121 -6.46 -12.52 -17.24
C ARG A 121 -5.57 -12.71 -18.48
N GLN A 122 -5.65 -11.84 -19.45
CA GLN A 122 -4.86 -11.91 -20.68
C GLN A 122 -3.37 -11.68 -20.42
N ALA A 123 -3.02 -10.70 -19.57
CA ALA A 123 -1.65 -10.41 -19.18
C ALA A 123 -1.07 -11.46 -18.21
N ARG A 124 -1.86 -12.48 -17.84
CA ARG A 124 -1.48 -13.53 -16.88
C ARG A 124 -1.02 -12.95 -15.55
N ILE A 125 -1.73 -11.93 -15.07
CA ILE A 125 -1.55 -11.39 -13.72
C ILE A 125 -2.21 -12.36 -12.74
N HIS A 126 -1.46 -12.78 -11.73
CA HIS A 126 -1.99 -13.68 -10.71
C HIS A 126 -3.18 -13.01 -9.99
N PRO A 127 -4.30 -13.72 -9.70
CA PRO A 127 -5.49 -13.14 -9.05
C PRO A 127 -5.18 -12.36 -7.77
N ARG A 128 -4.21 -12.81 -6.97
CA ARG A 128 -3.73 -12.09 -5.80
C ARG A 128 -3.19 -10.69 -6.16
N LEU A 129 -2.30 -10.60 -7.17
CA LEU A 129 -1.74 -9.32 -7.61
C LEU A 129 -2.82 -8.38 -8.16
N PHE A 130 -3.85 -8.91 -8.82
CA PHE A 130 -5.01 -8.13 -9.21
C PHE A 130 -5.69 -7.50 -8.00
N GLN A 131 -5.99 -8.29 -6.95
CA GLN A 131 -6.63 -7.80 -5.75
C GLN A 131 -5.73 -6.81 -4.98
N GLU A 132 -4.43 -7.05 -4.90
CA GLU A 132 -3.47 -6.13 -4.29
C GLU A 132 -3.42 -4.79 -5.05
N THR A 133 -3.37 -4.82 -6.38
CA THR A 133 -3.37 -3.61 -7.21
C THR A 133 -4.69 -2.84 -7.05
N ARG A 134 -5.82 -3.55 -6.98
CA ARG A 134 -7.13 -2.93 -6.70
C ARG A 134 -7.14 -2.27 -5.31
N ALA A 135 -6.66 -2.97 -4.28
CA ALA A 135 -6.56 -2.41 -2.94
C ALA A 135 -5.63 -1.18 -2.89
N ALA A 136 -4.53 -1.20 -3.66
CA ALA A 136 -3.61 -0.07 -3.77
C ALA A 136 -4.30 1.18 -4.36
N VAL A 137 -5.07 1.03 -5.45
CA VAL A 137 -5.87 2.12 -6.04
C VAL A 137 -6.88 2.68 -5.04
N LEU A 138 -7.60 1.80 -4.34
CA LEU A 138 -8.60 2.19 -3.36
C LEU A 138 -8.00 2.93 -2.15
N LEU A 139 -6.82 2.52 -1.69
CA LEU A 139 -6.13 3.18 -0.58
C LEU A 139 -5.44 4.48 -0.99
N ASP A 140 -4.95 4.59 -2.24
CA ASP A 140 -4.43 5.85 -2.76
C ASP A 140 -5.54 6.88 -2.98
N ASP A 141 -6.80 6.46 -3.12
CA ASP A 141 -7.96 7.35 -3.21
C ASP A 141 -8.33 7.93 -1.83
N SER A 142 -7.50 8.86 -1.35
CA SER A 142 -7.57 9.40 0.01
C SER A 142 -8.82 10.22 0.31
N GLU A 143 -9.49 10.73 -0.72
CA GLU A 143 -10.66 11.62 -0.58
C GLU A 143 -12.00 10.85 -0.56
N ASN A 144 -11.98 9.54 -0.81
CA ASN A 144 -13.20 8.73 -0.95
C ASN A 144 -13.31 7.66 0.14
N GLU A 145 -14.22 7.86 1.09
CA GLU A 145 -14.48 6.90 2.17
C GLU A 145 -15.05 5.57 1.66
N ALA A 146 -15.85 5.57 0.59
CA ALA A 146 -16.36 4.33 0.02
C ALA A 146 -15.24 3.46 -0.55
N SER A 147 -14.21 4.07 -1.16
CA SER A 147 -12.99 3.38 -1.59
C SER A 147 -12.25 2.77 -0.40
N LEU A 148 -12.19 3.48 0.72
CA LEU A 148 -11.56 2.96 1.94
C LEU A 148 -12.33 1.76 2.51
N ASP A 149 -13.66 1.84 2.56
CA ASP A 149 -14.51 0.76 3.07
C ASP A 149 -14.40 -0.49 2.18
N GLU A 150 -14.32 -0.31 0.86
CA GLU A 150 -14.07 -1.40 -0.08
C GLU A 150 -12.68 -2.03 0.13
N ALA A 151 -11.63 -1.23 0.33
CA ALA A 151 -10.29 -1.73 0.65
C ALA A 151 -10.28 -2.52 1.96
N CYS A 152 -11.01 -2.04 2.99
CA CYS A 152 -11.19 -2.74 4.26
C CYS A 152 -11.88 -4.10 4.12
N ALA A 153 -12.84 -4.22 3.21
CA ALA A 153 -13.51 -5.49 2.93
C ALA A 153 -12.63 -6.46 2.12
N LEU A 154 -11.75 -5.92 1.28
CA LEU A 154 -10.92 -6.69 0.36
C LEU A 154 -9.67 -7.26 1.03
N LEU A 155 -8.89 -6.41 1.73
CA LEU A 155 -7.54 -6.74 2.21
C LEU A 155 -7.44 -7.94 3.15
N PRO A 156 -8.37 -8.17 4.10
CA PRO A 156 -8.33 -9.36 4.95
C PRO A 156 -8.49 -10.68 4.19
N ARG A 157 -9.00 -10.63 2.95
CA ARG A 157 -9.18 -11.79 2.08
C ARG A 157 -7.98 -12.06 1.17
N VAL A 158 -7.05 -11.11 1.09
CA VAL A 158 -5.82 -11.26 0.29
C VAL A 158 -4.79 -12.00 1.13
N ALA A 159 -4.59 -13.29 0.83
CA ALA A 159 -3.59 -14.09 1.53
C ALA A 159 -2.17 -13.60 1.19
N HIS A 160 -1.37 -13.30 2.21
CA HIS A 160 0.06 -12.94 2.09
C HIS A 160 0.37 -11.85 1.04
N PRO A 161 -0.09 -10.60 1.21
CA PRO A 161 0.18 -9.53 0.26
C PRO A 161 1.69 -9.27 0.11
N LEU A 162 2.12 -8.80 -1.07
CA LEU A 162 3.54 -8.52 -1.34
C LEU A 162 4.07 -7.33 -0.54
N LEU A 163 3.22 -6.32 -0.28
CA LEU A 163 3.55 -5.11 0.48
C LEU A 163 2.70 -5.00 1.77
N PRO A 164 2.74 -6.02 2.66
CA PRO A 164 1.83 -6.07 3.80
C PRO A 164 2.02 -4.88 4.74
N VAL A 165 3.26 -4.46 4.99
CA VAL A 165 3.58 -3.33 5.87
C VAL A 165 2.94 -2.04 5.36
N LYS A 166 3.02 -1.78 4.07
CA LYS A 166 2.46 -0.57 3.46
C LYS A 166 0.92 -0.55 3.49
N PHE A 167 0.27 -1.68 3.24
CA PHE A 167 -1.19 -1.80 3.37
C PHE A 167 -1.64 -1.55 4.82
N ILE A 168 -0.96 -2.17 5.77
CA ILE A 168 -1.22 -2.02 7.20
C ILE A 168 -1.03 -0.56 7.63
N ALA A 169 0.09 0.07 7.25
CA ALA A 169 0.36 1.47 7.55
C ALA A 169 -0.68 2.43 6.94
N SER A 170 -1.07 2.20 5.69
CA SER A 170 -2.10 3.00 5.01
C SER A 170 -3.47 2.90 5.70
N LEU A 171 -3.91 1.72 6.09
CA LEU A 171 -5.15 1.52 6.83
C LEU A 171 -5.11 2.21 8.20
N ALA A 172 -4.00 2.06 8.94
CA ALA A 172 -3.82 2.65 10.26
C ALA A 172 -3.84 4.18 10.19
N ARG A 173 -3.13 4.79 9.23
CA ARG A 173 -3.13 6.25 8.98
C ARG A 173 -4.54 6.79 8.67
N ARG A 174 -5.37 6.00 8.01
CA ARG A 174 -6.75 6.38 7.69
C ARG A 174 -7.75 6.01 8.79
N GLY A 175 -7.28 5.70 10.01
CA GLY A 175 -8.12 5.41 11.16
C GLY A 175 -8.79 4.03 11.15
N ARG A 176 -8.38 3.13 10.27
CA ARG A 176 -8.90 1.75 10.17
C ARG A 176 -7.99 0.75 10.91
N ALA A 177 -7.63 1.08 12.16
CA ALA A 177 -6.70 0.29 12.97
C ALA A 177 -7.14 -1.17 13.15
N THR A 178 -8.44 -1.41 13.33
CA THR A 178 -8.98 -2.78 13.47
C THR A 178 -8.72 -3.63 12.22
N THR A 179 -8.97 -3.08 11.03
CA THR A 179 -8.70 -3.78 9.77
C THR A 179 -7.20 -3.96 9.58
N ALA A 180 -6.39 -2.94 9.89
CA ALA A 180 -4.94 -3.03 9.87
C ALA A 180 -4.42 -4.17 10.75
N LEU A 181 -4.99 -4.32 11.97
CA LEU A 181 -4.66 -5.42 12.88
C LEU A 181 -5.06 -6.80 12.32
N MET A 182 -6.21 -6.91 11.67
CA MET A 182 -6.62 -8.17 11.01
C MET A 182 -5.61 -8.58 9.92
N VAL A 183 -5.18 -7.63 9.09
CA VAL A 183 -4.17 -7.88 8.04
C VAL A 183 -2.81 -8.20 8.67
N ALA A 184 -2.42 -7.52 9.76
CA ALA A 184 -1.18 -7.78 10.47
C ALA A 184 -1.14 -9.18 11.10
N ARG A 185 -2.23 -9.63 11.72
CA ARG A 185 -2.33 -10.98 12.33
C ARG A 185 -2.28 -12.12 11.32
N ALA A 186 -2.73 -11.89 10.08
CA ALA A 186 -2.61 -12.86 8.99
C ALA A 186 -1.16 -13.02 8.48
N ARG A 187 -0.23 -12.19 8.96
CA ARG A 187 1.18 -12.17 8.58
C ARG A 187 2.03 -12.93 9.60
N ALA A 188 2.92 -13.78 9.13
CA ALA A 188 3.97 -14.30 9.99
C ALA A 188 4.98 -13.19 10.33
N PRO A 189 5.44 -13.03 11.60
CA PRO A 189 6.51 -12.11 11.94
C PRO A 189 7.79 -12.57 11.24
N SER A 190 8.29 -11.80 10.30
CA SER A 190 9.33 -12.28 9.39
C SER A 190 10.57 -11.38 9.31
N SER A 191 10.68 -10.32 10.11
CA SER A 191 11.85 -9.46 10.02
C SER A 191 12.22 -8.81 11.35
N SER A 192 13.52 -8.60 11.57
CA SER A 192 14.07 -7.76 12.65
C SER A 192 13.92 -6.25 12.37
N ASP A 193 13.16 -5.89 11.34
CA ASP A 193 12.91 -4.50 10.98
C ASP A 193 12.13 -3.79 12.09
N THR A 194 12.80 -2.89 12.77
CA THR A 194 12.27 -2.12 13.90
C THR A 194 11.05 -1.29 13.51
N GLU A 195 11.00 -0.77 12.27
CA GLU A 195 9.84 0.01 11.79
C GLU A 195 8.61 -0.89 11.62
N ALA A 196 8.78 -2.09 11.08
CA ALA A 196 7.69 -3.04 10.94
C ALA A 196 7.16 -3.55 12.29
N ILE A 197 8.06 -3.78 13.26
CA ILE A 197 7.70 -4.13 14.63
C ILE A 197 6.99 -2.95 15.32
N GLY A 198 7.54 -1.75 15.19
CA GLY A 198 6.95 -0.53 15.75
C GLY A 198 5.55 -0.26 15.21
N LEU A 199 5.32 -0.47 13.91
CA LEU A 199 4.01 -0.38 13.30
C LEU A 199 3.03 -1.40 13.91
N ASP A 200 3.45 -2.65 14.07
CA ASP A 200 2.63 -3.71 14.66
C ASP A 200 2.23 -3.40 16.12
N VAL A 201 3.17 -2.86 16.90
CA VAL A 201 2.92 -2.36 18.27
C VAL A 201 1.93 -1.19 18.24
N SER A 202 2.18 -0.18 17.40
CA SER A 202 1.35 1.03 17.29
C SER A 202 -0.10 0.71 16.92
N ILE A 203 -0.34 -0.27 16.06
CA ILE A 203 -1.68 -0.70 15.68
C ILE A 203 -2.41 -1.37 16.84
N ARG A 204 -1.74 -2.22 17.63
CA ARG A 204 -2.33 -2.81 18.84
C ARG A 204 -2.71 -1.73 19.85
N LEU A 205 -1.83 -0.76 20.05
CA LEU A 205 -2.11 0.39 20.90
C LEU A 205 -3.30 1.20 20.41
N ALA A 206 -3.38 1.47 19.11
CA ALA A 206 -4.52 2.17 18.49
C ALA A 206 -5.84 1.39 18.65
N CYS A 207 -5.78 0.06 18.76
CA CYS A 207 -6.94 -0.79 19.08
C CYS A 207 -7.19 -0.93 20.60
N GLY A 208 -6.43 -0.27 21.48
CA GLY A 208 -6.56 -0.38 22.93
C GLY A 208 -6.00 -1.68 23.53
N LEU A 209 -5.23 -2.44 22.78
CA LEU A 209 -4.70 -3.76 23.16
C LEU A 209 -3.29 -3.62 23.80
N ILE A 210 -3.19 -2.88 24.91
CA ILE A 210 -1.93 -2.52 25.56
C ILE A 210 -1.12 -3.78 25.95
N ALA A 211 -1.77 -4.78 26.54
CA ALA A 211 -1.10 -6.03 26.93
C ALA A 211 -0.55 -6.80 25.71
N GLU A 212 -1.29 -6.86 24.58
CA GLU A 212 -0.82 -7.49 23.37
C GLU A 212 0.34 -6.71 22.74
N ALA A 213 0.30 -5.37 22.78
CA ALA A 213 1.38 -4.52 22.31
C ALA A 213 2.67 -4.77 23.12
N PHE A 214 2.57 -4.85 24.44
CA PHE A 214 3.69 -5.19 25.31
C PHE A 214 4.25 -6.59 25.00
N ILE A 215 3.38 -7.59 24.84
CA ILE A 215 3.81 -8.96 24.48
C ILE A 215 4.55 -8.93 23.13
N ALA A 216 4.07 -8.17 22.15
CA ALA A 216 4.74 -8.04 20.86
C ALA A 216 6.15 -7.45 20.97
N VAL A 217 6.35 -6.42 21.79
CA VAL A 217 7.68 -5.85 22.08
C VAL A 217 8.58 -6.89 22.76
N ARG A 218 8.06 -7.57 23.79
CA ARG A 218 8.82 -8.58 24.53
C ARG A 218 9.24 -9.76 23.63
N ASP A 219 8.34 -10.22 22.77
CA ASP A 219 8.60 -11.33 21.87
C ASP A 219 9.56 -10.92 20.75
N ALA A 220 9.51 -9.66 20.28
CA ALA A 220 10.50 -9.12 19.36
C ALA A 220 11.90 -9.13 20.00
N PHE A 221 12.05 -8.72 21.26
CA PHE A 221 13.33 -8.78 21.98
C PHE A 221 13.83 -10.21 22.25
N LYS A 222 12.94 -11.21 22.33
CA LYS A 222 13.33 -12.62 22.44
C LYS A 222 13.79 -13.18 21.09
N THR A 223 13.05 -12.85 20.04
CA THR A 223 13.29 -13.39 18.70
C THR A 223 14.49 -12.74 18.02
N PHE A 224 14.73 -11.45 18.30
CA PHE A 224 15.78 -10.63 17.73
C PHE A 224 16.65 -10.02 18.85
N PRO A 225 17.60 -10.79 19.42
CA PRO A 225 18.44 -10.32 20.53
C PRO A 225 19.26 -9.06 20.19
N GLU A 226 19.56 -8.83 18.91
CA GLU A 226 20.24 -7.63 18.40
C GLU A 226 19.49 -6.34 18.73
N LEU A 227 18.17 -6.36 18.81
CA LEU A 227 17.35 -5.20 19.20
C LEU A 227 17.62 -4.74 20.64
N ARG A 228 18.08 -5.64 21.51
CA ARG A 228 18.48 -5.30 22.89
C ARG A 228 19.85 -4.62 22.92
N GLY A 229 20.74 -5.00 22.01
CA GLY A 229 22.08 -4.40 21.87
C GLY A 229 22.04 -3.03 21.20
N ASP A 230 21.05 -2.78 20.36
CA ASP A 230 20.80 -1.46 19.75
C ASP A 230 19.92 -0.61 20.66
N SER A 231 20.58 0.28 21.42
CA SER A 231 19.91 1.16 22.39
C SER A 231 18.85 2.06 21.74
N LYS A 232 18.96 2.38 20.45
CA LYS A 232 17.99 3.24 19.73
C LYS A 232 16.74 2.47 19.36
N SER A 233 16.87 1.29 18.77
CA SER A 233 15.73 0.45 18.37
C SER A 233 14.94 -0.05 19.59
N GLY A 234 15.65 -0.51 20.63
CA GLY A 234 15.01 -0.93 21.86
C GLY A 234 14.28 0.21 22.59
N ALA A 235 14.92 1.37 22.72
CA ALA A 235 14.32 2.56 23.32
C ALA A 235 13.09 3.03 22.52
N TYR A 236 13.15 3.01 21.20
CA TYR A 236 12.01 3.36 20.33
C TYR A 236 10.79 2.47 20.59
N LEU A 237 10.96 1.15 20.63
CA LEU A 237 9.85 0.23 20.87
C LEU A 237 9.21 0.40 22.25
N VAL A 238 10.02 0.69 23.27
CA VAL A 238 9.52 0.98 24.62
C VAL A 238 8.84 2.35 24.67
N SER A 239 9.39 3.36 23.98
CA SER A 239 8.79 4.70 23.95
C SER A 239 7.38 4.68 23.37
N LEU A 240 7.08 3.84 22.37
CA LEU A 240 5.73 3.69 21.83
C LEU A 240 4.69 3.33 22.90
N LEU A 241 5.05 2.45 23.85
CA LEU A 241 4.17 2.06 24.97
C LEU A 241 3.99 3.20 25.96
N LEU A 242 5.08 3.87 26.32
CA LEU A 242 5.07 4.98 27.30
C LEU A 242 4.32 6.20 26.75
N ASP A 243 4.61 6.58 25.51
CA ASP A 243 3.96 7.70 24.82
C ASP A 243 2.45 7.48 24.72
N HIS A 244 2.03 6.25 24.37
CA HIS A 244 0.61 5.89 24.36
C HIS A 244 0.00 5.99 25.77
N GLY A 245 0.70 5.51 26.82
CA GLY A 245 0.26 5.61 28.20
C GLY A 245 0.02 7.05 28.64
N VAL A 246 0.91 7.96 28.25
CA VAL A 246 0.79 9.40 28.52
C VAL A 246 -0.35 10.02 27.71
N GLU A 247 -0.40 9.79 26.39
CA GLU A 247 -1.43 10.37 25.51
C GLU A 247 -2.85 9.94 25.88
N LYS A 248 -3.02 8.69 26.33
CA LYS A 248 -4.33 8.12 26.70
C LYS A 248 -4.63 8.21 28.19
N LEU A 249 -3.79 8.86 28.98
CA LEU A 249 -3.92 8.97 30.44
C LEU A 249 -4.08 7.60 31.13
N CYS A 250 -3.36 6.60 30.66
CA CYS A 250 -3.39 5.23 31.18
C CYS A 250 -1.97 4.69 31.50
N LEU A 251 -1.07 5.58 31.89
CA LEU A 251 0.32 5.24 32.21
C LEU A 251 0.43 4.22 33.35
N ASP A 252 -0.47 4.27 34.33
CA ASP A 252 -0.62 3.28 35.38
C ASP A 252 -0.72 1.86 34.85
N LYS A 253 -1.59 1.64 33.85
CA LYS A 253 -1.76 0.33 33.20
C LYS A 253 -0.50 -0.12 32.47
N VAL A 254 0.26 0.82 31.90
CA VAL A 254 1.52 0.50 31.23
C VAL A 254 2.58 0.12 32.27
N LEU A 255 2.67 0.84 33.39
CA LEU A 255 3.65 0.59 34.45
C LEU A 255 3.39 -0.71 35.24
N GLU A 256 2.15 -1.21 35.24
CA GLU A 256 1.79 -2.52 35.83
C GLU A 256 2.27 -3.71 34.97
N LEU A 257 2.71 -3.48 33.72
CA LEU A 257 3.19 -4.55 32.86
C LEU A 257 4.55 -5.10 33.38
N PRO A 258 4.78 -6.42 33.26
CA PRO A 258 6.02 -7.06 33.75
C PRO A 258 7.19 -6.80 32.80
N PHE A 259 7.89 -5.70 32.98
CA PHE A 259 9.08 -5.31 32.21
C PHE A 259 10.38 -6.07 32.53
N TYR A 260 10.33 -7.24 33.17
CA TYR A 260 11.51 -8.01 33.62
C TYR A 260 12.02 -8.98 32.58
#